data_f252601486c9a78e62b75d93b967c07d
#
_entry.id   f252601486c9a78e62b75d93b967c07d
#
_cell.length_a   1.000
_cell.length_b   1.000
_cell.length_c   1.000
_cell.angle_alpha   90.00
_cell.angle_beta   90.00
_cell.angle_gamma   90.00
#
_symmetry.space_group_name_H-M   'P 1'
#
loop_
_entity.id
_entity.type
_entity.pdbx_description
1 polymer ?
#
loop_
_entity_poly.entity_id
_entity_poly.type
_entity_poly.pdbx_seq_one_letter_code
_entity_poly.pdbx_strand_id
1 'polypeptide(L)'
;MGGLGLIKSLAEKEKQLLERLEAAKKEAEERVKRAEAEAKALLEEAEAKAKALEAQYRERERAETEALLARYRERAEAEAKA
;
A
#
# COMPACT_ATOMS: atom_id res chain seq x y z
N MET A 1 35.68 -49.76 9.40
CA MET A 1 34.71 -49.32 10.40
C MET A 1 34.59 -47.81 10.53
N GLY A 2 35.68 -47.06 10.61
CA GLY A 2 35.65 -45.60 10.58
C GLY A 2 35.09 -45.01 9.29
N GLY A 3 35.32 -45.68 8.14
CA GLY A 3 34.83 -45.22 6.84
C GLY A 3 33.30 -45.20 6.71
N LEU A 4 32.63 -46.24 7.22
CA LEU A 4 31.16 -46.31 7.16
C LEU A 4 30.52 -45.27 8.09
N GLY A 5 31.11 -45.05 9.27
CA GLY A 5 30.66 -44.03 10.21
C GLY A 5 30.82 -42.63 9.63
N LEU A 6 31.92 -42.36 8.96
CA LEU A 6 32.19 -41.09 8.31
C LEU A 6 31.23 -40.82 7.14
N ILE A 7 30.97 -41.84 6.30
CA ILE A 7 30.00 -41.74 5.20
C ILE A 7 28.62 -41.43 5.70
N LYS A 8 28.16 -42.11 6.75
CA LYS A 8 26.86 -41.83 7.39
C LYS A 8 26.78 -40.42 7.96
N SER A 9 27.87 -40.00 8.61
CA SER A 9 27.93 -38.63 9.18
C SER A 9 27.87 -37.54 8.09
N LEU A 10 28.56 -37.74 6.97
CA LEU A 10 28.53 -36.83 5.84
C LEU A 10 27.16 -36.79 5.17
N ALA A 11 26.52 -37.96 4.99
CA ALA A 11 25.19 -38.04 4.42
C ALA A 11 24.15 -37.34 5.29
N GLU A 12 24.26 -37.48 6.63
CA GLU A 12 23.42 -36.82 7.57
C GLU A 12 23.58 -35.29 7.54
N LYS A 13 24.81 -34.83 7.48
CA LYS A 13 25.09 -33.39 7.34
C LYS A 13 24.57 -32.81 6.05
N GLU A 14 24.75 -33.54 4.95
CA GLU A 14 24.21 -33.13 3.65
C GLU A 14 22.70 -32.99 3.68
N LYS A 15 22.01 -33.96 4.27
CA LYS A 15 20.55 -33.93 4.46
C LYS A 15 20.13 -32.71 5.27
N GLN A 16 20.81 -32.44 6.39
CA GLN A 16 20.53 -31.28 7.24
C GLN A 16 20.73 -29.96 6.50
N LEU A 17 21.80 -29.87 5.69
CA LEU A 17 22.05 -28.67 4.88
C LEU A 17 20.97 -28.45 3.83
N LEU A 18 20.49 -29.50 3.19
CA LEU A 18 19.41 -29.41 2.20
C LEU A 18 18.10 -28.99 2.87
N GLU A 19 17.80 -29.53 4.05
CA GLU A 19 16.62 -29.13 4.83
C GLU A 19 16.68 -27.66 5.22
N ARG A 20 17.86 -27.18 5.65
CA ARG A 20 18.05 -25.76 5.97
C ARG A 20 17.89 -24.86 4.77
N LEU A 21 18.42 -25.30 3.63
CA LEU A 21 18.30 -24.56 2.38
C LEU A 21 16.83 -24.43 1.96
N GLU A 22 16.07 -25.52 2.02
CA GLU A 22 14.64 -25.52 1.72
C GLU A 22 13.86 -24.61 2.68
N ALA A 23 14.16 -24.68 3.97
CA ALA A 23 13.54 -23.82 4.96
C ALA A 23 13.87 -22.34 4.71
N ALA A 24 15.09 -22.02 4.37
CA ALA A 24 15.52 -20.64 4.05
C ALA A 24 14.83 -20.11 2.80
N LYS A 25 14.69 -20.94 1.76
CA LYS A 25 13.96 -20.58 0.53
C LYS A 25 12.51 -20.26 0.82
N LYS A 26 11.86 -21.14 1.59
CA LYS A 26 10.46 -20.97 1.98
C LYS A 26 10.25 -19.67 2.78
N GLU A 27 11.14 -19.43 3.74
CA GLU A 27 11.09 -18.19 4.52
C GLU A 27 11.28 -16.94 3.65
N ALA A 28 12.22 -17.00 2.72
CA ALA A 28 12.46 -15.90 1.79
C ALA A 28 11.23 -15.63 0.91
N GLU A 29 10.59 -16.68 0.39
CA GLU A 29 9.35 -16.55 -0.38
C GLU A 29 8.21 -15.93 0.45
N GLU A 30 8.08 -16.35 1.70
CA GLU A 30 7.08 -15.80 2.61
C GLU A 30 7.33 -14.32 2.91
N ARG A 31 8.60 -13.93 3.06
CA ARG A 31 8.97 -12.53 3.28
C ARG A 31 8.63 -11.67 2.07
N VAL A 32 8.90 -12.16 0.87
CA VAL A 32 8.55 -11.47 -0.37
C VAL A 32 7.05 -11.28 -0.47
N LYS A 33 6.27 -12.33 -0.20
CA LYS A 33 4.79 -12.24 -0.21
C LYS A 33 4.26 -11.22 0.77
N ARG A 34 4.83 -11.19 1.99
CA ARG A 34 4.42 -10.20 2.99
C ARG A 34 4.76 -8.78 2.55
N ALA A 35 5.96 -8.59 1.99
CA ALA A 35 6.38 -7.28 1.50
C ALA A 35 5.48 -6.80 0.35
N GLU A 36 5.12 -7.69 -0.57
CA GLU A 36 4.20 -7.39 -1.66
C GLU A 36 2.81 -7.01 -1.14
N ALA A 37 2.31 -7.75 -0.15
CA ALA A 37 1.02 -7.45 0.47
C ALA A 37 1.02 -6.10 1.19
N GLU A 38 2.09 -5.80 1.93
CA GLU A 38 2.25 -4.50 2.60
C GLU A 38 2.34 -3.36 1.60
N ALA A 39 3.11 -3.53 0.52
CA ALA A 39 3.22 -2.53 -0.52
C ALA A 39 1.87 -2.26 -1.19
N LYS A 40 1.12 -3.30 -1.48
CA LYS A 40 -0.22 -3.19 -2.05
C LYS A 40 -1.16 -2.43 -1.11
N ALA A 41 -1.14 -2.78 0.17
CA ALA A 41 -1.97 -2.11 1.18
C ALA A 41 -1.62 -0.62 1.30
N LEU A 42 -0.33 -0.28 1.27
CA LEU A 42 0.13 1.11 1.31
C LEU A 42 -0.32 1.90 0.09
N LEU A 43 -0.25 1.29 -1.10
CA LEU A 43 -0.72 1.93 -2.33
C LEU A 43 -2.24 2.16 -2.30
N GLU A 44 -3.00 1.17 -1.84
CA GLU A 44 -4.46 1.30 -1.71
C GLU A 44 -4.82 2.41 -0.73
N GLU A 45 -4.12 2.50 0.39
CA GLU A 45 -4.32 3.55 1.38
C GLU A 45 -4.00 4.93 0.80
N ALA A 46 -2.87 5.05 0.08
CA ALA A 46 -2.48 6.30 -0.56
C ALA A 46 -3.49 6.74 -1.62
N GLU A 47 -3.99 5.81 -2.43
CA GLU A 47 -5.03 6.09 -3.42
C GLU A 47 -6.34 6.54 -2.77
N ALA A 48 -6.74 5.89 -1.68
CA ALA A 48 -7.94 6.28 -0.93
C ALA A 48 -7.81 7.69 -0.36
N LYS A 49 -6.66 8.02 0.22
CA LYS A 49 -6.37 9.36 0.75
C LYS A 49 -6.38 10.41 -0.35
N ALA A 50 -5.78 10.11 -1.50
CA ALA A 50 -5.77 11.02 -2.64
C ALA A 50 -7.19 11.30 -3.16
N LYS A 51 -8.02 10.28 -3.28
CA LYS A 51 -9.43 10.43 -3.69
C LYS A 51 -10.24 11.26 -2.68
N ALA A 52 -10.03 11.01 -1.40
CA ALA A 52 -10.70 11.78 -0.34
C ALA A 52 -10.29 13.25 -0.39
N LEU A 53 -9.02 13.52 -0.62
CA LEU A 53 -8.50 14.88 -0.74
C LEU A 53 -9.07 15.59 -1.96
N GLU A 54 -9.12 14.92 -3.12
CA GLU A 54 -9.75 15.45 -4.33
C GLU A 54 -11.22 15.81 -4.08
N ALA A 55 -11.96 14.94 -3.40
CA ALA A 55 -13.36 15.20 -3.08
C ALA A 55 -13.53 16.44 -2.20
N GLN A 56 -12.64 16.62 -1.20
CA GLN A 56 -12.63 17.79 -0.35
C GLN A 56 -12.38 19.08 -1.14
N TYR A 57 -11.41 19.07 -2.05
CA TYR A 57 -11.10 20.22 -2.88
C TYR A 57 -12.24 20.57 -3.83
N ARG A 58 -12.86 19.58 -4.45
CA ARG A 58 -14.03 19.79 -5.31
C ARG A 58 -15.20 20.40 -4.56
N GLU A 59 -15.46 19.92 -3.36
CA GLU A 59 -16.53 20.44 -2.52
C GLU A 59 -16.24 21.90 -2.10
N ARG A 60 -15.01 22.20 -1.77
CA ARG A 60 -14.59 23.57 -1.44
C ARG A 60 -14.77 24.49 -2.65
N GLU A 61 -14.34 24.10 -3.82
CA GLU A 61 -14.50 24.87 -5.06
C GLU A 61 -15.98 25.11 -5.36
N ARG A 62 -16.81 24.07 -5.19
CA ARG A 62 -18.25 24.18 -5.38
C ARG A 62 -18.87 25.20 -4.42
N ALA A 63 -18.52 25.10 -3.15
CA ALA A 63 -19.01 26.01 -2.12
C ALA A 63 -18.58 27.46 -2.38
N GLU A 64 -17.31 27.66 -2.76
CA GLU A 64 -16.79 28.99 -3.10
C GLU A 64 -17.48 29.57 -4.32
N THR A 65 -17.72 28.75 -5.35
CA THR A 65 -18.43 29.15 -6.55
C THR A 65 -19.87 29.55 -6.24
N GLU A 66 -20.58 28.77 -5.43
CA GLU A 66 -21.94 29.09 -5.01
C GLU A 66 -21.99 30.38 -4.21
N ALA A 67 -21.05 30.57 -3.29
CA ALA A 67 -20.97 31.80 -2.50
C ALA A 67 -20.73 33.02 -3.39
N LEU A 68 -19.86 32.90 -4.38
CA LEU A 68 -19.57 33.96 -5.32
C LEU A 68 -20.78 34.29 -6.18
N LEU A 69 -21.48 33.28 -6.69
CA LEU A 69 -22.70 33.46 -7.47
C LEU A 69 -23.80 34.13 -6.63
N ALA A 70 -23.92 33.75 -5.37
CA ALA A 70 -24.91 34.40 -4.46
C ALA A 70 -24.60 35.89 -4.28
N ARG A 71 -23.33 36.25 -4.13
CA ARG A 71 -22.91 37.67 -4.06
C ARG A 71 -23.24 38.45 -5.32
N TYR A 72 -23.03 37.89 -6.47
CA TYR A 72 -23.36 38.53 -7.75
C TYR A 72 -24.85 38.70 -7.92
N ARG A 73 -25.64 37.73 -7.52
CA ARG A 73 -27.14 37.84 -7.53
C ARG A 73 -27.61 38.92 -6.61
N GLU A 74 -27.10 38.99 -5.40
CA GLU A 74 -27.45 40.02 -4.43
C GLU A 74 -27.13 41.43 -4.98
N ARG A 75 -25.95 41.58 -5.57
CA ARG A 75 -25.53 42.84 -6.19
C ARG A 75 -26.43 43.24 -7.36
N ALA A 76 -26.74 42.27 -8.23
CA ALA A 76 -27.63 42.51 -9.35
C ALA A 76 -29.06 42.93 -8.91
N GLU A 77 -29.57 42.26 -7.86
CA GLU A 77 -30.87 42.63 -7.28
C GLU A 77 -30.83 44.03 -6.67
N ALA A 78 -29.78 44.37 -5.93
CA ALA A 78 -29.62 45.67 -5.37
C ALA A 78 -29.54 46.76 -6.43
N GLU A 79 -28.82 46.56 -7.51
CA GLU A 79 -28.70 47.48 -8.65
C GLU A 79 -30.04 47.64 -9.39
N ALA A 80 -30.79 46.54 -9.54
CA ALA A 80 -32.10 46.57 -10.18
C ALA A 80 -33.14 47.38 -9.36
N LYS A 81 -33.01 47.37 -8.04
CA LYS A 81 -33.89 48.14 -7.15
C LYS A 81 -33.54 49.62 -7.03
N ALA A 82 -32.28 49.91 -7.31
CA ALA A 82 -31.81 51.28 -7.30
C ALA A 82 -32.29 52.03 -8.55
#